data_980e08e0c0bc08e1f65a3097f7cb7f92
#
_entry.id   980e08e0c0bc08e1f65a3097f7cb7f92
#
_cell.length_a   1.000
_cell.length_b   1.000
_cell.length_c   1.000
_cell.angle_alpha   90.00
_cell.angle_beta   90.00
_cell.angle_gamma   90.00
#
_symmetry.space_group_name_H-M   'P 1'
#
loop_
_entity.id
_entity.type
_entity.pdbx_description
1 polymer ?
#
loop_
_entity_poly.entity_id
_entity_poly.type
_entity_poly.pdbx_seq_one_letter_code
_entity_poly.pdbx_strand_id
1 'polypeptide(L)'
;MRQEIRQNAEEIGTFSNTWKVLIFDEDIETIALHAEPFEAQGFEVHKCMSIESAMRCIEREEFDIAVVDQGSSAFEGRRVIRHLVRYNSPVPLIVMARSLDGHCCQRAFELGATKYLEKPVSTAKVNRIIQEFFGKE
;
A
#
# COMPACT_ATOMS: atom_id res chain seq x y z
N MET A 1 -16.55 8.80 -5.40
CA MET A 1 -17.49 7.75 -5.21
C MET A 1 -17.23 6.89 -4.01
N ARG A 2 -16.07 6.26 -3.95
CA ARG A 2 -15.70 5.46 -2.81
C ARG A 2 -15.74 6.26 -1.52
N GLN A 3 -15.20 7.46 -1.54
CA GLN A 3 -15.19 8.31 -0.36
C GLN A 3 -16.58 8.74 0.03
N GLU A 4 -17.43 9.01 -0.94
CA GLU A 4 -18.80 9.35 -0.67
C GLU A 4 -19.56 8.23 0.03
N ILE A 5 -19.31 7.00 -0.41
CA ILE A 5 -19.96 5.86 0.20
C ILE A 5 -19.56 5.72 1.66
N ARG A 6 -18.27 5.89 1.95
CA ARG A 6 -17.79 5.79 3.31
C ARG A 6 -18.34 6.90 4.19
N GLN A 7 -18.39 8.11 3.64
CA GLN A 7 -18.92 9.23 4.40
C GLN A 7 -20.38 9.02 4.73
N ASN A 8 -21.16 8.53 3.77
CA ASN A 8 -22.56 8.24 4.02
C ASN A 8 -22.74 7.20 5.12
N ALA A 9 -21.91 6.16 5.08
CA ALA A 9 -22.00 5.13 6.08
C ALA A 9 -21.65 5.66 7.46
N GLU A 10 -20.67 6.56 7.53
CA GLU A 10 -20.31 7.18 8.79
C GLU A 10 -21.45 8.05 9.31
N GLU A 11 -22.09 8.76 8.43
CA GLU A 11 -23.18 9.64 8.83
C GLU A 11 -24.34 8.89 9.45
N ILE A 12 -24.62 7.70 8.96
CA ILE A 12 -25.68 6.89 9.52
C ILE A 12 -25.19 6.02 10.68
N GLY A 13 -23.89 6.07 10.96
CA GLY A 13 -23.35 5.42 12.15
C GLY A 13 -23.42 3.92 12.13
N THR A 14 -23.41 3.29 10.96
CA THR A 14 -23.65 1.87 10.87
C THR A 14 -22.42 1.05 10.73
N PHE A 15 -21.18 1.58 10.86
CA PHE A 15 -20.09 0.73 10.54
C PHE A 15 -18.77 1.29 10.86
N SER A 16 -17.81 0.44 10.90
CA SER A 16 -16.46 0.83 11.05
C SER A 16 -15.87 1.15 9.69
N ASN A 17 -14.78 1.83 9.73
CA ASN A 17 -14.04 2.17 8.55
C ASN A 17 -13.55 0.92 7.86
N THR A 18 -13.68 0.89 6.55
CA THR A 18 -13.26 -0.25 5.77
C THR A 18 -12.20 0.14 4.74
N TRP A 19 -11.20 0.89 5.20
CA TRP A 19 -10.07 1.22 4.35
C TRP A 19 -9.39 -0.06 3.87
N LYS A 20 -8.93 -0.07 2.62
CA LYS A 20 -8.29 -1.23 2.03
C LYS A 20 -6.84 -0.91 1.68
N VAL A 21 -5.96 -1.84 2.01
CA VAL A 21 -4.54 -1.71 1.67
C VAL A 21 -4.10 -2.91 0.85
N LEU A 22 -3.36 -2.61 -0.23
CA LEU A 22 -2.67 -3.63 -1.00
C LEU A 22 -1.24 -3.69 -0.51
N ILE A 23 -0.75 -4.88 -0.16
CA ILE A 23 0.65 -5.05 0.19
C ILE A 23 1.22 -6.13 -0.73
N PHE A 24 2.21 -5.74 -1.52
CA PHE A 24 2.94 -6.67 -2.38
C PHE A 24 4.33 -6.87 -1.85
N ASP A 25 4.68 -8.12 -1.59
CA ASP A 25 6.03 -8.51 -1.19
C ASP A 25 6.13 -10.01 -1.36
N GLU A 26 7.21 -10.50 -1.97
CA GLU A 26 7.36 -11.93 -2.19
C GLU A 26 7.87 -12.66 -0.96
N ASP A 27 8.29 -11.94 0.08
CA ASP A 27 8.79 -12.53 1.31
C ASP A 27 7.66 -12.63 2.33
N ILE A 28 7.30 -13.87 2.68
CA ILE A 28 6.15 -14.10 3.55
C ILE A 28 6.32 -13.47 4.93
N GLU A 29 7.54 -13.47 5.47
CA GLU A 29 7.76 -12.90 6.79
C GLU A 29 7.67 -11.38 6.78
N THR A 30 8.22 -10.78 5.74
CA THR A 30 8.19 -9.33 5.61
C THR A 30 6.77 -8.83 5.37
N ILE A 31 6.01 -9.53 4.54
CA ILE A 31 4.66 -9.09 4.23
C ILE A 31 3.78 -9.18 5.49
N ALA A 32 3.96 -10.22 6.29
CA ALA A 32 3.20 -10.36 7.54
C ALA A 32 3.55 -9.23 8.51
N LEU A 33 4.83 -8.90 8.60
CA LEU A 33 5.28 -7.85 9.50
C LEU A 33 4.67 -6.51 9.13
N HIS A 34 4.68 -6.17 7.86
CA HIS A 34 4.17 -4.88 7.43
C HIS A 34 2.65 -4.81 7.39
N ALA A 35 1.98 -5.97 7.30
CA ALA A 35 0.52 -6.02 7.31
C ALA A 35 -0.04 -5.79 8.70
N GLU A 36 0.69 -6.18 9.73
CA GLU A 36 0.16 -6.19 11.09
C GLU A 36 -0.36 -4.84 11.56
N PRO A 37 0.36 -3.73 11.37
CA PRO A 37 -0.17 -2.43 11.81
C PRO A 37 -1.47 -2.05 11.12
N PHE A 38 -1.61 -2.41 9.85
CA PHE A 38 -2.85 -2.13 9.12
C PHE A 38 -3.99 -2.97 9.67
N GLU A 39 -3.72 -4.25 9.92
CA GLU A 39 -4.73 -5.13 10.46
C GLU A 39 -5.19 -4.66 11.84
N ALA A 40 -4.24 -4.23 12.66
CA ALA A 40 -4.54 -3.76 14.00
C ALA A 40 -5.44 -2.53 13.98
N GLN A 41 -5.40 -1.74 12.92
CA GLN A 41 -6.22 -0.54 12.81
C GLN A 41 -7.49 -0.76 11.99
N GLY A 42 -7.80 -2.01 11.68
CA GLY A 42 -9.07 -2.32 11.05
C GLY A 42 -9.09 -2.28 9.53
N PHE A 43 -7.93 -2.15 8.90
CA PHE A 43 -7.87 -2.18 7.44
C PHE A 43 -8.18 -3.58 6.93
N GLU A 44 -8.82 -3.62 5.77
CA GLU A 44 -8.90 -4.86 5.00
C GLU A 44 -7.59 -4.98 4.24
N VAL A 45 -6.78 -6.00 4.56
CA VAL A 45 -5.43 -6.14 4.02
C VAL A 45 -5.41 -7.23 2.96
N HIS A 46 -4.94 -6.87 1.78
CA HIS A 46 -4.75 -7.81 0.69
C HIS A 46 -3.26 -8.07 0.51
N LYS A 47 -2.81 -9.23 0.95
CA LYS A 47 -1.40 -9.62 0.89
C LYS A 47 -1.17 -10.37 -0.40
N CYS A 48 -0.33 -9.84 -1.27
CA CYS A 48 -0.04 -10.43 -2.57
C CYS A 48 1.43 -10.77 -2.62
N MET A 49 1.75 -12.04 -2.83
CA MET A 49 3.13 -12.51 -2.78
C MET A 49 3.70 -12.81 -4.15
N SER A 50 2.97 -12.50 -5.21
CA SER A 50 3.51 -12.58 -6.57
C SER A 50 2.99 -11.37 -7.35
N ILE A 51 3.73 -11.02 -8.39
CA ILE A 51 3.33 -9.92 -9.24
C ILE A 51 1.97 -10.23 -9.86
N GLU A 52 1.78 -11.47 -10.32
CA GLU A 52 0.52 -11.86 -10.94
C GLU A 52 -0.66 -11.75 -9.99
N SER A 53 -0.49 -12.19 -8.75
CA SER A 53 -1.59 -12.10 -7.79
C SER A 53 -1.91 -10.65 -7.46
N ALA A 54 -0.87 -9.80 -7.36
CA ALA A 54 -1.09 -8.38 -7.11
C ALA A 54 -1.85 -7.74 -8.27
N MET A 55 -1.48 -8.08 -9.49
CA MET A 55 -2.15 -7.50 -10.65
C MET A 55 -3.62 -7.92 -10.72
N ARG A 56 -3.90 -9.19 -10.44
CA ARG A 56 -5.29 -9.66 -10.41
C ARG A 56 -6.09 -8.95 -9.33
N CYS A 57 -5.49 -8.75 -8.17
CA CYS A 57 -6.15 -8.08 -7.06
C CYS A 57 -6.47 -6.64 -7.43
N ILE A 58 -5.52 -5.96 -8.06
CA ILE A 58 -5.71 -4.57 -8.48
C ILE A 58 -6.85 -4.45 -9.47
N GLU A 59 -7.04 -5.44 -10.33
CA GLU A 59 -8.11 -5.39 -11.32
C GLU A 59 -9.49 -5.59 -10.71
N ARG A 60 -9.57 -6.22 -9.54
CA ARG A 60 -10.84 -6.54 -8.91
C ARG A 60 -11.25 -5.60 -7.81
N GLU A 61 -10.28 -5.00 -7.13
CA GLU A 61 -10.53 -4.21 -5.93
C GLU A 61 -9.96 -2.83 -6.09
N GLU A 62 -10.53 -1.88 -5.37
CA GLU A 62 -9.94 -0.55 -5.26
C GLU A 62 -9.29 -0.44 -3.90
N PHE A 63 -8.15 0.26 -3.86
CA PHE A 63 -7.37 0.38 -2.64
C PHE A 63 -7.25 1.83 -2.22
N ASP A 64 -7.05 2.05 -0.92
CA ASP A 64 -6.89 3.38 -0.35
C ASP A 64 -5.43 3.70 -0.08
N ILE A 65 -4.58 2.70 -0.05
CA ILE A 65 -3.14 2.85 0.10
C ILE A 65 -2.49 1.57 -0.42
N ALA A 66 -1.29 1.69 -0.94
CA ALA A 66 -0.55 0.53 -1.43
C ALA A 66 0.87 0.55 -0.91
N VAL A 67 1.36 -0.64 -0.57
CA VAL A 67 2.74 -0.86 -0.14
C VAL A 67 3.34 -1.86 -1.10
N VAL A 68 4.39 -1.46 -1.81
CA VAL A 68 4.95 -2.28 -2.89
C VAL A 68 6.43 -2.47 -2.66
N ASP A 69 6.86 -3.73 -2.65
CA ASP A 69 8.28 -4.06 -2.56
C ASP A 69 8.95 -3.74 -3.89
N GLN A 70 10.11 -3.08 -3.80
CA GLN A 70 10.89 -2.75 -4.99
C GLN A 70 11.36 -4.00 -5.72
N GLY A 71 11.74 -5.04 -4.98
CA GLY A 71 12.46 -6.17 -5.53
C GLY A 71 13.94 -5.87 -5.55
N SER A 72 14.63 -6.31 -6.60
CA SER A 72 16.06 -6.03 -6.75
C SER A 72 16.27 -4.67 -7.36
N SER A 73 17.49 -4.36 -7.70
CA SER A 73 17.82 -3.11 -8.40
C SER A 73 17.18 -3.05 -9.79
N ALA A 74 16.67 -4.18 -10.29
CA ALA A 74 15.91 -4.18 -11.54
C ALA A 74 14.50 -3.63 -11.35
N PHE A 75 14.08 -3.41 -10.11
CA PHE A 75 12.80 -2.80 -9.75
C PHE A 75 11.63 -3.57 -10.33
N GLU A 76 11.57 -4.86 -9.98
CA GLU A 76 10.47 -5.71 -10.44
C GLU A 76 9.11 -5.19 -9.97
N GLY A 77 9.07 -4.58 -8.80
CA GLY A 77 7.84 -4.03 -8.24
C GLY A 77 7.21 -2.94 -9.10
N ARG A 78 7.96 -2.36 -10.05
CA ARG A 78 7.40 -1.32 -10.91
C ARG A 78 6.22 -1.85 -11.74
N ARG A 79 6.19 -3.14 -12.00
CA ARG A 79 5.07 -3.74 -12.74
C ARG A 79 3.77 -3.62 -11.94
N VAL A 80 3.86 -3.84 -10.65
CA VAL A 80 2.71 -3.69 -9.77
C VAL A 80 2.27 -2.24 -9.71
N ILE A 81 3.24 -1.33 -9.59
CA ILE A 81 2.93 0.10 -9.52
C ILE A 81 2.23 0.59 -10.78
N ARG A 82 2.75 0.21 -11.94
CA ARG A 82 2.13 0.63 -13.20
C ARG A 82 0.71 0.13 -13.31
N HIS A 83 0.48 -1.10 -12.88
CA HIS A 83 -0.86 -1.69 -12.92
C HIS A 83 -1.79 -0.93 -11.97
N LEU A 84 -1.30 -0.62 -10.78
CA LEU A 84 -2.07 0.13 -9.80
C LEU A 84 -2.47 1.50 -10.34
N VAL A 85 -1.53 2.21 -10.95
CA VAL A 85 -1.80 3.53 -11.51
C VAL A 85 -2.83 3.43 -12.63
N ARG A 86 -2.79 2.36 -13.40
CA ARG A 86 -3.69 2.19 -14.53
C ARG A 86 -5.12 1.89 -14.09
N TYR A 87 -5.30 1.09 -13.04
CA TYR A 87 -6.61 0.56 -12.67
C TYR A 87 -7.22 1.20 -11.44
N ASN A 88 -6.49 2.03 -10.73
CA ASN A 88 -6.96 2.58 -9.46
C ASN A 88 -6.84 4.09 -9.48
N SER A 89 -7.64 4.76 -8.65
CA SER A 89 -7.48 6.19 -8.45
C SER A 89 -6.15 6.45 -7.75
N PRO A 90 -5.57 7.64 -7.90
CA PRO A 90 -4.33 7.92 -7.18
C PRO A 90 -4.51 7.73 -5.69
N VAL A 91 -3.59 6.98 -5.08
CA VAL A 91 -3.60 6.70 -3.66
C VAL A 91 -2.18 6.82 -3.15
N PRO A 92 -2.00 7.01 -1.83
CA PRO A 92 -0.66 6.97 -1.26
C PRO A 92 0.01 5.65 -1.63
N LEU A 93 1.22 5.74 -2.12
CA LEU A 93 1.99 4.58 -2.54
C LEU A 93 3.32 4.59 -1.82
N ILE A 94 3.57 3.54 -1.05
CA ILE A 94 4.82 3.39 -0.31
C ILE A 94 5.63 2.31 -1.00
N VAL A 95 6.83 2.66 -1.45
CA VAL A 95 7.75 1.67 -2.00
C VAL A 95 8.76 1.33 -0.93
N MET A 96 8.96 0.05 -0.69
CA MET A 96 9.92 -0.41 0.31
C MET A 96 10.99 -1.23 -0.39
N ALA A 97 12.24 -1.08 0.07
CA ALA A 97 13.37 -1.74 -0.54
C ALA A 97 14.25 -2.35 0.52
N ARG A 98 14.76 -3.56 0.25
CA ARG A 98 15.70 -4.19 1.16
C ARG A 98 16.96 -3.36 1.28
N SER A 99 17.38 -2.76 0.19
CA SER A 99 18.57 -1.93 0.15
C SER A 99 18.21 -0.70 -0.66
N LEU A 100 18.41 0.48 -0.09
CA LEU A 100 18.07 1.73 -0.78
C LEU A 100 18.95 1.89 -2.01
N ASP A 101 18.36 2.36 -3.09
CA ASP A 101 18.99 2.49 -4.38
C ASP A 101 18.54 3.81 -4.98
N GLY A 102 19.49 4.73 -5.20
CA GLY A 102 19.13 6.08 -5.66
C GLY A 102 18.40 6.09 -6.99
N HIS A 103 18.77 5.19 -7.90
CA HIS A 103 18.12 5.11 -9.20
C HIS A 103 16.67 4.62 -9.05
N CYS A 104 16.48 3.58 -8.25
CA CYS A 104 15.14 3.08 -7.99
C CYS A 104 14.31 4.08 -7.21
N CYS A 105 14.92 4.81 -6.30
CA CYS A 105 14.24 5.85 -5.52
C CYS A 105 13.66 6.91 -6.46
N GLN A 106 14.51 7.41 -7.36
CA GLN A 106 14.06 8.41 -8.31
C GLN A 106 12.94 7.85 -9.18
N ARG A 107 13.11 6.63 -9.66
CA ARG A 107 12.12 6.00 -10.50
C ARG A 107 10.80 5.80 -9.78
N ALA A 108 10.86 5.41 -8.50
CA ALA A 108 9.66 5.22 -7.71
C ALA A 108 8.84 6.50 -7.64
N PHE A 109 9.51 7.62 -7.35
CA PHE A 109 8.79 8.88 -7.26
C PHE A 109 8.25 9.33 -8.61
N GLU A 110 8.97 9.05 -9.69
CA GLU A 110 8.47 9.34 -11.03
C GLU A 110 7.20 8.56 -11.33
N LEU A 111 7.09 7.35 -10.81
CA LEU A 111 5.93 6.50 -11.01
C LEU A 111 4.76 6.85 -10.08
N GLY A 112 4.98 7.73 -9.11
CA GLY A 112 3.90 8.17 -8.25
C GLY A 112 4.04 7.81 -6.79
N ALA A 113 5.20 7.28 -6.37
CA ALA A 113 5.39 6.92 -4.97
C ALA A 113 5.32 8.16 -4.08
N THR A 114 4.72 7.99 -2.91
CA THR A 114 4.67 9.02 -1.90
C THR A 114 5.86 8.91 -0.95
N LYS A 115 6.31 7.68 -0.70
CA LYS A 115 7.45 7.43 0.18
C LYS A 115 8.27 6.28 -0.37
N TYR A 116 9.57 6.29 -0.06
CA TYR A 116 10.49 5.23 -0.43
C TYR A 116 11.31 4.91 0.81
N LEU A 117 11.13 3.70 1.36
CA LEU A 117 11.64 3.35 2.68
C LEU A 117 12.43 2.06 2.64
N GLU A 118 13.41 1.96 3.53
CA GLU A 118 14.21 0.76 3.66
C GLU A 118 13.53 -0.25 4.59
N LYS A 119 13.51 -1.51 4.19
CA LYS A 119 12.94 -2.60 5.00
C LYS A 119 13.94 -3.09 6.03
N PRO A 120 13.48 -3.59 7.17
CA PRO A 120 12.08 -3.63 7.59
C PRO A 120 11.66 -2.28 8.15
N VAL A 121 10.41 -1.94 7.91
CA VAL A 121 9.87 -0.68 8.43
C VAL A 121 9.20 -1.01 9.75
N SER A 122 9.55 -0.26 10.79
CA SER A 122 9.05 -0.54 12.13
C SER A 122 7.54 -0.34 12.22
N THR A 123 6.93 -1.04 13.16
CA THR A 123 5.50 -0.88 13.44
C THR A 123 5.17 0.58 13.75
N ALA A 124 6.02 1.23 14.54
CA ALA A 124 5.80 2.63 14.89
C ALA A 124 5.79 3.52 13.65
N LYS A 125 6.70 3.26 12.71
CA LYS A 125 6.75 4.06 11.49
C LYS A 125 5.54 3.81 10.61
N VAL A 126 5.12 2.56 10.48
CA VAL A 126 3.92 2.25 9.69
C VAL A 126 2.71 2.92 10.32
N ASN A 127 2.60 2.88 11.64
CA ASN A 127 1.49 3.54 12.34
C ASN A 127 1.49 5.04 12.08
N ARG A 128 2.66 5.67 12.06
CA ARG A 128 2.74 7.10 11.74
C ARG A 128 2.28 7.39 10.33
N ILE A 129 2.63 6.52 9.40
CA ILE A 129 2.21 6.67 8.00
C ILE A 129 0.69 6.55 7.90
N ILE A 130 0.11 5.56 8.57
CA ILE A 130 -1.34 5.39 8.58
C ILE A 130 -2.01 6.64 9.15
N GLN A 131 -1.46 7.15 10.26
CA GLN A 131 -2.00 8.35 10.89
C GLN A 131 -1.90 9.55 9.96
N GLU A 132 -0.79 9.66 9.25
CA GLU A 132 -0.56 10.77 8.33
C GLU A 132 -1.62 10.83 7.24
N PHE A 133 -2.00 9.67 6.69
CA PHE A 133 -2.92 9.64 5.55
C PHE A 133 -4.38 9.43 5.95
N PHE A 134 -4.64 8.83 7.09
CA PHE A 134 -6.00 8.46 7.48
C PHE A 134 -6.41 8.97 8.85
N GLY A 135 -5.50 9.59 9.58
CA GLY A 135 -5.80 10.06 10.92
C GLY A 135 -6.72 11.25 10.91
N LYS A 136 -7.42 11.45 12.04
CA LYS A 136 -8.27 12.59 12.19
C LYS A 136 -7.58 13.67 12.99
N GLU A 137 -7.99 14.88 12.73
CA GLU A 137 -7.47 16.05 13.44
C GLU A 137 -7.90 16.09 14.87
#